data_ad7cc17d94ada35177b00436d06be66f
#
_entry.id   ad7cc17d94ada35177b00436d06be66f
#
_cell.length_a   1.000
_cell.length_b   1.000
_cell.length_c   1.000
_cell.angle_alpha   90.00
_cell.angle_beta   90.00
_cell.angle_gamma   90.00
#
_symmetry.space_group_name_H-M   'P 1'
#
loop_
_entity.id
_entity.type
_entity.pdbx_description
1 polymer ?
#
loop_
_entity_poly.entity_id
_entity_poly.type
_entity_poly.pdbx_seq_one_letter_code
_entity_poly.pdbx_strand_id
1 'polypeptide(L)'
;MTTTETLESPRAIAWRRRRQAVARTWREFTVQKGALTGLILLAVTVVMALLLPVLSDESGLDVTKADGGALNPPSARYWLGTDIDGRSVLLMTLWGARISLLVGFSATVLSVLIGTLIGITAAHFGGWTSTILMRFTDFFLVLPSLVLAIALSAVLPHGVFTVIVAIGLTAWPSTARLVRAQTLTIESRPYIERARALGGGHLHVVGKHVLPGVLPLVLANTTLVVGNAVIADATLAFLGVGDPNAVSWGAMLETALNNGAVTRGAWWNLLPPGIAIVLVVLCFTLVGRGLETVLNPRLKK
;
A
#
# COMPACT_ATOMS: atom_id res chain seq x y z
N MET A 1 41.67 43.25 -0.47
CA MET A 1 41.27 41.96 0.09
C MET A 1 40.18 41.39 -0.79
N THR A 2 40.54 40.57 -1.77
CA THR A 2 39.62 39.90 -2.70
C THR A 2 39.16 38.61 -2.03
N THR A 3 37.91 38.54 -1.57
CA THR A 3 37.28 37.32 -1.11
C THR A 3 37.16 36.35 -2.28
N THR A 4 37.96 35.32 -2.30
CA THR A 4 37.87 34.17 -3.20
C THR A 4 36.54 33.46 -2.86
N GLU A 5 35.47 33.78 -3.62
CA GLU A 5 34.26 32.93 -3.64
C GLU A 5 34.68 31.55 -4.17
N THR A 6 34.75 30.58 -3.29
CA THR A 6 34.91 29.18 -3.66
C THR A 6 33.70 28.74 -4.47
N LEU A 7 33.86 28.64 -5.78
CA LEU A 7 32.85 28.14 -6.71
C LEU A 7 32.46 26.71 -6.29
N GLU A 8 31.28 26.58 -5.67
CA GLU A 8 30.76 25.27 -5.33
C GLU A 8 30.61 24.40 -6.57
N SER A 9 31.03 23.13 -6.48
CA SER A 9 30.92 22.21 -7.61
C SER A 9 29.46 22.07 -8.08
N PRO A 10 29.17 21.87 -9.39
CA PRO A 10 27.84 21.69 -9.92
C PRO A 10 27.07 20.57 -9.24
N ARG A 11 27.77 19.52 -8.78
CA ARG A 11 27.19 18.40 -8.02
C ARG A 11 26.75 18.84 -6.62
N ALA A 12 27.52 19.68 -5.93
CA ALA A 12 27.16 20.22 -4.61
C ALA A 12 25.91 21.11 -4.68
N ILE A 13 25.83 21.96 -5.71
CA ILE A 13 24.66 22.83 -5.96
C ILE A 13 23.42 21.96 -6.24
N ALA A 14 23.54 20.93 -7.08
CA ALA A 14 22.44 20.04 -7.40
C ALA A 14 21.96 19.26 -6.15
N TRP A 15 22.89 18.79 -5.31
CA TRP A 15 22.57 18.08 -4.06
C TRP A 15 21.89 19.00 -3.04
N ARG A 16 22.36 20.23 -2.88
CA ARG A 16 21.78 21.25 -2.02
C ARG A 16 20.33 21.58 -2.45
N ARG A 17 20.10 21.78 -3.76
CA ARG A 17 18.75 22.01 -4.30
C ARG A 17 17.81 20.84 -4.04
N ARG A 18 18.26 19.60 -4.23
CA ARG A 18 17.47 18.40 -3.91
C ARG A 18 17.12 18.33 -2.42
N ARG A 19 18.08 18.57 -1.53
CA ARG A 19 17.88 18.59 -0.09
C ARG A 19 16.88 19.69 0.34
N GLN A 20 17.00 20.87 -0.24
CA GLN A 20 16.06 21.96 0.00
C GLN A 20 14.64 21.64 -0.51
N ALA A 21 14.52 21.02 -1.69
CA ALA A 21 13.23 20.59 -2.20
C ALA A 21 12.56 19.56 -1.28
N VAL A 22 13.30 18.52 -0.83
CA VAL A 22 12.81 17.52 0.12
C VAL A 22 12.41 18.18 1.45
N ALA A 23 13.24 19.05 2.00
CA ALA A 23 12.94 19.75 3.25
C ALA A 23 11.69 20.64 3.14
N ARG A 24 11.49 21.29 1.98
CA ARG A 24 10.29 22.08 1.71
C ARG A 24 9.05 21.18 1.64
N THR A 25 9.11 20.08 0.87
CA THR A 25 8.04 19.09 0.76
C THR A 25 7.66 18.55 2.14
N TRP A 26 8.67 18.19 2.94
CA TRP A 26 8.46 17.70 4.31
C TRP A 26 7.77 18.74 5.19
N ARG A 27 8.24 19.99 5.17
CA ARG A 27 7.61 21.08 5.95
C ARG A 27 6.16 21.32 5.52
N GLU A 28 5.88 21.31 4.23
CA GLU A 28 4.51 21.46 3.72
C GLU A 28 3.61 20.28 4.11
N PHE A 29 4.16 19.08 4.15
CA PHE A 29 3.46 17.87 4.61
C PHE A 29 3.13 17.93 6.11
N THR A 30 4.10 18.32 6.95
CA THR A 30 3.93 18.37 8.42
C THR A 30 2.97 19.47 8.88
N VAL A 31 2.73 20.50 8.09
CA VAL A 31 1.70 21.52 8.36
C VAL A 31 0.29 20.92 8.27
N GLN A 32 0.11 19.85 7.48
CA GLN A 32 -1.17 19.16 7.35
C GLN A 32 -1.37 18.19 8.52
N LYS A 33 -2.07 18.64 9.57
CA LYS A 33 -2.29 17.87 10.81
C LYS A 33 -2.82 16.46 10.56
N GLY A 34 -3.79 16.29 9.64
CA GLY A 34 -4.34 14.96 9.30
C GLY A 34 -3.31 14.02 8.69
N ALA A 35 -2.49 14.50 7.74
CA ALA A 35 -1.44 13.71 7.12
C ALA A 35 -0.35 13.31 8.13
N LEU A 36 0.05 14.25 8.99
CA LEU A 36 1.02 13.99 10.05
C LEU A 36 0.49 12.97 11.06
N THR A 37 -0.77 13.10 11.51
CA THR A 37 -1.40 12.13 12.42
C THR A 37 -1.46 10.74 11.77
N GLY A 38 -1.90 10.66 10.50
CA GLY A 38 -1.92 9.40 9.76
C GLY A 38 -0.53 8.77 9.64
N LEU A 39 0.51 9.56 9.37
CA LEU A 39 1.89 9.08 9.29
C LEU A 39 2.40 8.56 10.64
N ILE A 40 2.14 9.27 11.72
CA ILE A 40 2.57 8.86 13.08
C ILE A 40 1.90 7.54 13.47
N LEU A 41 0.57 7.44 13.31
CA LEU A 41 -0.17 6.22 13.63
C LEU A 41 0.29 5.04 12.76
N LEU A 42 0.51 5.26 11.46
CA LEU A 42 1.05 4.24 10.57
C LEU A 42 2.45 3.80 10.98
N ALA A 43 3.33 4.76 11.30
CA ALA A 43 4.68 4.45 11.78
C ALA A 43 4.65 3.65 13.09
N VAL A 44 3.79 4.01 14.04
CA VAL A 44 3.60 3.24 15.27
C VAL A 44 3.13 1.82 14.96
N THR A 45 2.13 1.64 14.09
CA THR A 45 1.63 0.31 13.70
C THR A 45 2.72 -0.53 13.03
N VAL A 46 3.49 0.05 12.09
CA VAL A 46 4.59 -0.65 11.42
C VAL A 46 5.71 -1.01 12.40
N VAL A 47 6.12 -0.08 13.24
CA VAL A 47 7.16 -0.33 14.26
C VAL A 47 6.72 -1.42 15.24
N MET A 48 5.47 -1.37 15.71
CA MET A 48 4.91 -2.44 16.56
C MET A 48 4.93 -3.80 15.83
N ALA A 49 4.48 -3.85 14.58
CA ALA A 49 4.47 -5.08 13.79
C ALA A 49 5.89 -5.66 13.58
N LEU A 50 6.91 -4.80 13.44
CA LEU A 50 8.31 -5.22 13.27
C LEU A 50 8.98 -5.64 14.59
N LEU A 51 8.64 -4.98 15.69
CA LEU A 51 9.23 -5.26 17.01
C LEU A 51 8.56 -6.44 17.73
N LEU A 52 7.32 -6.78 17.35
CA LEU A 52 6.53 -7.79 18.03
C LEU A 52 7.24 -9.15 18.18
N PRO A 53 7.97 -9.70 17.17
CA PRO A 53 8.71 -10.94 17.31
C PRO A 53 9.84 -10.90 18.34
N VAL A 54 10.31 -9.69 18.68
CA VAL A 54 11.36 -9.50 19.69
C VAL A 54 10.74 -9.32 21.07
N LEU A 55 9.53 -8.73 21.13
CA LEU A 55 8.85 -8.38 22.39
C LEU A 55 7.93 -9.51 22.91
N SER A 56 7.43 -10.36 22.02
CA SER A 56 6.46 -11.40 22.34
C SER A 56 6.77 -12.65 21.54
N ASP A 57 6.71 -13.81 22.21
CA ASP A 57 6.88 -15.11 21.58
C ASP A 57 5.61 -15.50 20.79
N GLU A 58 5.80 -16.16 19.66
CA GLU A 58 4.71 -16.75 18.86
C GLU A 58 3.96 -17.86 19.61
N SER A 59 4.55 -18.39 20.69
CA SER A 59 3.90 -19.42 21.51
C SER A 59 2.55 -19.02 22.07
N GLY A 60 2.29 -17.70 22.24
CA GLY A 60 0.99 -17.17 22.65
C GLY A 60 -0.10 -17.23 21.56
N LEU A 61 0.26 -17.57 20.31
CA LEU A 61 -0.67 -17.83 19.20
C LEU A 61 -0.98 -19.32 19.03
N ASP A 62 -0.21 -20.18 19.68
CA ASP A 62 -0.38 -21.63 19.61
C ASP A 62 -1.63 -22.07 20.39
N VAL A 63 -2.57 -22.66 19.68
CA VAL A 63 -3.83 -23.17 20.25
C VAL A 63 -3.58 -24.15 21.39
N THR A 64 -2.50 -24.97 21.29
CA THR A 64 -2.18 -25.99 22.30
C THR A 64 -1.68 -25.40 23.61
N LYS A 65 -1.23 -24.16 23.62
CA LYS A 65 -0.70 -23.44 24.79
C LYS A 65 -1.67 -22.37 25.32
N ALA A 66 -2.81 -22.19 24.65
CA ALA A 66 -3.81 -21.21 25.04
C ALA A 66 -4.54 -21.66 26.32
N ASP A 67 -4.54 -20.82 27.32
CA ASP A 67 -5.13 -21.09 28.64
C ASP A 67 -6.24 -20.13 29.03
N GLY A 68 -6.65 -19.26 28.09
CA GLY A 68 -7.62 -18.19 28.35
C GLY A 68 -9.07 -18.64 28.41
N GLY A 69 -9.40 -19.89 28.01
CA GLY A 69 -10.78 -20.35 27.85
C GLY A 69 -11.46 -19.76 26.62
N ALA A 70 -12.47 -20.46 26.11
CA ALA A 70 -13.16 -20.10 24.87
C ALA A 70 -14.04 -18.87 25.04
N LEU A 71 -13.87 -17.86 24.20
CA LEU A 71 -14.67 -16.65 24.11
C LEU A 71 -14.85 -15.92 25.45
N ASN A 72 -13.84 -15.89 26.30
CA ASN A 72 -13.92 -15.14 27.55
C ASN A 72 -13.88 -13.63 27.30
N PRO A 73 -14.72 -12.85 28.00
CA PRO A 73 -14.76 -11.40 27.84
C PRO A 73 -13.46 -10.71 28.31
N PRO A 74 -13.25 -9.44 27.94
CA PRO A 74 -12.13 -8.64 28.42
C PRO A 74 -11.93 -8.72 29.93
N SER A 75 -10.68 -8.95 30.35
CA SER A 75 -10.28 -9.10 31.75
C SER A 75 -8.91 -8.48 32.01
N ALA A 76 -8.48 -8.40 33.29
CA ALA A 76 -7.17 -7.87 33.64
C ALA A 76 -6.01 -8.67 33.00
N ARG A 77 -6.19 -9.99 32.74
CA ARG A 77 -5.21 -10.85 32.06
C ARG A 77 -5.31 -10.75 30.55
N TYR A 78 -6.52 -10.68 30.00
CA TYR A 78 -6.82 -10.62 28.57
C TYR A 78 -7.58 -9.32 28.27
N TRP A 79 -6.89 -8.23 28.00
CA TRP A 79 -7.47 -6.90 27.85
C TRP A 79 -8.55 -6.77 26.78
N LEU A 80 -8.40 -7.54 25.69
CA LEU A 80 -9.41 -7.64 24.62
C LEU A 80 -10.06 -9.02 24.60
N GLY A 81 -10.09 -9.74 25.75
CA GLY A 81 -10.69 -11.06 25.81
C GLY A 81 -9.93 -12.14 25.06
N THR A 82 -10.57 -13.29 24.86
CA THR A 82 -10.03 -14.44 24.15
C THR A 82 -10.89 -14.85 22.96
N ASP A 83 -10.28 -15.57 22.03
CA ASP A 83 -10.96 -16.19 20.90
C ASP A 83 -11.58 -17.56 21.30
N ILE A 84 -12.08 -18.30 20.32
CA ILE A 84 -12.69 -19.64 20.55
C ILE A 84 -11.69 -20.65 21.09
N ASP A 85 -10.41 -20.50 20.75
CA ASP A 85 -9.31 -21.38 21.14
C ASP A 85 -8.65 -20.93 22.46
N GLY A 86 -9.12 -19.85 23.08
CA GLY A 86 -8.55 -19.30 24.32
C GLY A 86 -7.34 -18.41 24.12
N ARG A 87 -6.98 -18.02 22.89
CA ARG A 87 -5.86 -17.14 22.57
C ARG A 87 -6.22 -15.68 22.85
N SER A 88 -5.24 -14.86 23.21
CA SER A 88 -5.44 -13.42 23.40
C SER A 88 -5.79 -12.70 22.11
N VAL A 89 -6.96 -12.07 22.05
CA VAL A 89 -7.38 -11.27 20.90
C VAL A 89 -6.47 -10.06 20.68
N LEU A 90 -5.96 -9.45 21.75
CA LEU A 90 -4.99 -8.36 21.64
C LEU A 90 -3.71 -8.82 20.94
N LEU A 91 -3.14 -9.95 21.37
CA LEU A 91 -1.92 -10.50 20.79
C LEU A 91 -2.14 -10.86 19.33
N MET A 92 -3.24 -11.54 19.02
CA MET A 92 -3.61 -11.87 17.64
C MET A 92 -3.77 -10.62 16.77
N THR A 93 -4.40 -9.56 17.27
CA THR A 93 -4.58 -8.30 16.53
C THR A 93 -3.23 -7.64 16.22
N LEU A 94 -2.30 -7.67 17.16
CA LEU A 94 -0.96 -7.14 16.97
C LEU A 94 -0.13 -7.97 15.97
N TRP A 95 -0.16 -9.30 16.09
CA TRP A 95 0.53 -10.19 15.15
C TRP A 95 -0.09 -10.17 13.77
N GLY A 96 -1.42 -10.06 13.67
CA GLY A 96 -2.16 -9.93 12.42
C GLY A 96 -1.75 -8.70 11.60
N ALA A 97 -1.28 -7.64 12.25
CA ALA A 97 -0.74 -6.45 11.58
C ALA A 97 0.43 -6.79 10.64
N ARG A 98 1.30 -7.75 11.01
CA ARG A 98 2.47 -8.14 10.19
C ARG A 98 2.04 -8.70 8.84
N ILE A 99 1.12 -9.66 8.87
CA ILE A 99 0.67 -10.33 7.64
C ILE A 99 -0.16 -9.37 6.79
N SER A 100 -1.15 -8.69 7.37
CA SER A 100 -2.01 -7.77 6.62
C SER A 100 -1.24 -6.59 6.02
N LEU A 101 -0.25 -6.02 6.73
CA LEU A 101 0.62 -4.98 6.17
C LEU A 101 1.60 -5.54 5.13
N LEU A 102 2.17 -6.72 5.33
CA LEU A 102 3.06 -7.37 4.37
C LEU A 102 2.33 -7.62 3.05
N VAL A 103 1.14 -8.21 3.10
CA VAL A 103 0.33 -8.49 1.92
C VAL A 103 -0.07 -7.18 1.23
N GLY A 104 -0.66 -6.24 1.97
CA GLY A 104 -1.11 -4.96 1.43
C GLY A 104 0.01 -4.17 0.75
N PHE A 105 1.18 -4.09 1.37
CA PHE A 105 2.35 -3.41 0.81
C PHE A 105 2.94 -4.15 -0.39
N SER A 106 3.16 -5.46 -0.30
CA SER A 106 3.78 -6.24 -1.37
C SER A 106 2.89 -6.33 -2.62
N ALA A 107 1.58 -6.53 -2.44
CA ALA A 107 0.61 -6.51 -3.53
C ALA A 107 0.57 -5.13 -4.21
N THR A 108 0.66 -4.06 -3.43
CA THR A 108 0.73 -2.70 -3.96
C THR A 108 1.98 -2.46 -4.78
N VAL A 109 3.15 -2.87 -4.28
CA VAL A 109 4.42 -2.74 -5.04
C VAL A 109 4.29 -3.45 -6.37
N LEU A 110 3.79 -4.69 -6.40
CA LEU A 110 3.57 -5.44 -7.64
C LEU A 110 2.60 -4.71 -8.59
N SER A 111 1.45 -4.29 -8.09
CA SER A 111 0.42 -3.58 -8.85
C SER A 111 0.92 -2.26 -9.43
N VAL A 112 1.60 -1.44 -8.62
CA VAL A 112 2.12 -0.13 -9.03
C VAL A 112 3.25 -0.28 -10.03
N LEU A 113 4.13 -1.26 -9.87
CA LEU A 113 5.19 -1.54 -10.85
C LEU A 113 4.61 -1.93 -12.21
N ILE A 114 3.70 -2.90 -12.25
CA ILE A 114 3.03 -3.34 -13.48
C ILE A 114 2.29 -2.16 -14.12
N GLY A 115 1.46 -1.46 -13.36
CA GLY A 115 0.68 -0.33 -13.84
C GLY A 115 1.54 0.81 -14.37
N THR A 116 2.64 1.14 -13.68
CA THR A 116 3.57 2.17 -14.11
C THR A 116 4.27 1.80 -15.41
N LEU A 117 4.77 0.57 -15.54
CA LEU A 117 5.42 0.08 -16.75
C LEU A 117 4.45 0.10 -17.94
N ILE A 118 3.25 -0.45 -17.79
CA ILE A 118 2.24 -0.48 -18.85
C ILE A 118 1.80 0.94 -19.22
N GLY A 119 1.54 1.80 -18.23
CA GLY A 119 1.09 3.17 -18.45
C GLY A 119 2.11 4.02 -19.20
N ILE A 120 3.39 3.99 -18.80
CA ILE A 120 4.48 4.70 -19.48
C ILE A 120 4.65 4.15 -20.91
N THR A 121 4.72 2.82 -21.06
CA THR A 121 4.92 2.17 -22.37
C THR A 121 3.80 2.51 -23.33
N ALA A 122 2.55 2.43 -22.88
CA ALA A 122 1.39 2.75 -23.71
C ALA A 122 1.36 4.22 -24.16
N ALA A 123 1.77 5.16 -23.28
CA ALA A 123 1.82 6.58 -23.63
C ALA A 123 3.01 6.92 -24.53
N HIS A 124 4.20 6.40 -24.21
CA HIS A 124 5.45 6.74 -24.88
C HIS A 124 5.51 6.24 -26.32
N PHE A 125 5.13 4.98 -26.56
CA PHE A 125 5.18 4.42 -27.92
C PHE A 125 3.95 4.75 -28.76
N GLY A 126 2.80 5.04 -28.14
CA GLY A 126 1.58 5.41 -28.88
C GLY A 126 1.07 4.34 -29.83
N GLY A 127 0.31 4.75 -30.87
CA GLY A 127 -0.15 3.91 -31.96
C GLY A 127 -0.73 2.55 -31.54
N TRP A 128 -0.33 1.49 -32.24
CA TRP A 128 -0.77 0.11 -31.96
C TRP A 128 -0.39 -0.39 -30.56
N THR A 129 0.80 -0.05 -30.07
CA THR A 129 1.25 -0.42 -28.71
C THR A 129 0.29 0.13 -27.66
N SER A 130 -0.08 1.40 -27.77
CA SER A 130 -1.06 2.01 -26.87
C SER A 130 -2.42 1.33 -26.96
N THR A 131 -2.86 1.04 -28.19
CA THR A 131 -4.17 0.41 -28.42
C THR A 131 -4.24 -0.97 -27.77
N ILE A 132 -3.24 -1.82 -28.02
CA ILE A 132 -3.20 -3.19 -27.47
C ILE A 132 -3.13 -3.15 -25.94
N LEU A 133 -2.19 -2.38 -25.38
CA LEU A 133 -2.00 -2.31 -23.91
C LEU A 133 -3.24 -1.73 -23.21
N MET A 134 -3.91 -0.74 -23.81
CA MET A 134 -5.12 -0.17 -23.22
C MET A 134 -6.33 -1.09 -23.37
N ARG A 135 -6.48 -1.82 -24.47
CA ARG A 135 -7.53 -2.86 -24.59
C ARG A 135 -7.35 -3.97 -23.56
N PHE A 136 -6.10 -4.39 -23.33
CA PHE A 136 -5.79 -5.35 -22.27
C PHE A 136 -6.11 -4.78 -20.88
N THR A 137 -5.74 -3.52 -20.64
CA THR A 137 -6.09 -2.81 -19.40
C THR A 137 -7.61 -2.71 -19.21
N ASP A 138 -8.34 -2.38 -20.29
CA ASP A 138 -9.79 -2.26 -20.27
C ASP A 138 -10.47 -3.60 -19.97
N PHE A 139 -9.96 -4.70 -20.53
CA PHE A 139 -10.44 -6.05 -20.24
C PHE A 139 -10.37 -6.36 -18.73
N PHE A 140 -9.22 -6.09 -18.09
CA PHE A 140 -9.07 -6.29 -16.64
C PHE A 140 -9.97 -5.38 -15.80
N LEU A 141 -10.27 -4.16 -16.27
CA LEU A 141 -11.14 -3.22 -15.56
C LEU A 141 -12.62 -3.60 -15.62
N VAL A 142 -13.04 -4.36 -16.63
CA VAL A 142 -14.42 -4.86 -16.73
C VAL A 142 -14.65 -6.01 -15.76
N LEU A 143 -13.62 -6.80 -15.48
CA LEU A 143 -13.72 -7.91 -14.54
C LEU A 143 -13.75 -7.37 -13.09
N PRO A 144 -14.69 -7.82 -12.25
CA PRO A 144 -14.65 -7.49 -10.83
C PRO A 144 -13.34 -8.01 -10.21
N SER A 145 -12.49 -7.09 -9.74
CA SER A 145 -11.14 -7.41 -9.25
C SER A 145 -11.13 -8.46 -8.13
N LEU A 146 -12.13 -8.40 -7.23
CA LEU A 146 -12.26 -9.36 -6.15
C LEU A 146 -12.57 -10.77 -6.67
N VAL A 147 -13.49 -10.89 -7.64
CA VAL A 147 -13.85 -12.19 -8.25
C VAL A 147 -12.64 -12.79 -8.95
N LEU A 148 -11.87 -11.97 -9.68
CA LEU A 148 -10.66 -12.40 -10.34
C LEU A 148 -9.58 -12.81 -9.32
N ALA A 149 -9.43 -12.09 -8.22
CA ALA A 149 -8.50 -12.44 -7.14
C ALA A 149 -8.87 -13.78 -6.48
N ILE A 150 -10.15 -14.03 -6.22
CA ILE A 150 -10.64 -15.33 -5.69
C ILE A 150 -10.34 -16.45 -6.69
N ALA A 151 -10.65 -16.25 -7.97
CA ALA A 151 -10.40 -17.25 -9.00
C ALA A 151 -8.90 -17.60 -9.13
N LEU A 152 -8.02 -16.59 -9.07
CA LEU A 152 -6.57 -16.81 -9.08
C LEU A 152 -6.10 -17.57 -7.82
N SER A 153 -6.63 -17.21 -6.66
CA SER A 153 -6.28 -17.86 -5.40
C SER A 153 -6.78 -19.32 -5.32
N ALA A 154 -7.85 -19.65 -6.01
CA ALA A 154 -8.37 -21.01 -6.08
C ALA A 154 -7.51 -21.95 -6.95
N VAL A 155 -6.75 -21.41 -7.91
CA VAL A 155 -5.89 -22.17 -8.82
C VAL A 155 -4.46 -22.32 -8.27
N LEU A 156 -3.99 -21.31 -7.52
CA LEU A 156 -2.65 -21.28 -6.97
C LEU A 156 -2.59 -21.98 -5.59
N PRO A 157 -1.42 -22.47 -5.17
CA PRO A 157 -1.25 -23.05 -3.81
C PRO A 157 -1.64 -22.04 -2.73
N HIS A 158 -2.33 -22.46 -1.68
CA HIS A 158 -2.72 -21.58 -0.58
C HIS A 158 -1.49 -21.01 0.13
N GLY A 159 -1.51 -19.72 0.45
CA GLY A 159 -0.43 -19.06 1.16
C GLY A 159 -0.40 -17.54 0.94
N VAL A 160 0.34 -16.86 1.79
CA VAL A 160 0.50 -15.38 1.75
C VAL A 160 0.97 -14.90 0.37
N PHE A 161 1.87 -15.63 -0.30
CA PHE A 161 2.38 -15.28 -1.62
C PHE A 161 1.26 -15.27 -2.68
N THR A 162 0.36 -16.24 -2.65
CA THR A 162 -0.77 -16.33 -3.58
C THR A 162 -1.70 -15.14 -3.43
N VAL A 163 -1.99 -14.72 -2.21
CA VAL A 163 -2.82 -13.52 -1.96
C VAL A 163 -2.14 -12.26 -2.49
N ILE A 164 -0.83 -12.10 -2.28
CA ILE A 164 -0.04 -10.98 -2.83
C ILE A 164 -0.14 -10.94 -4.36
N VAL A 165 0.07 -12.07 -5.02
CA VAL A 165 0.02 -12.18 -6.48
C VAL A 165 -1.40 -11.92 -7.00
N ALA A 166 -2.42 -12.52 -6.36
CA ALA A 166 -3.82 -12.34 -6.76
C ALA A 166 -4.25 -10.86 -6.70
N ILE A 167 -3.97 -10.17 -5.58
CA ILE A 167 -4.29 -8.75 -5.43
C ILE A 167 -3.43 -7.89 -6.38
N GLY A 168 -2.13 -8.15 -6.46
CA GLY A 168 -1.21 -7.37 -7.28
C GLY A 168 -1.52 -7.43 -8.77
N LEU A 169 -1.87 -8.63 -9.29
CA LEU A 169 -2.23 -8.86 -10.68
C LEU A 169 -3.63 -8.36 -11.04
N THR A 170 -4.48 -8.03 -10.08
CA THR A 170 -5.84 -7.54 -10.36
C THR A 170 -5.97 -6.03 -10.17
N ALA A 171 -5.11 -5.38 -9.40
CA ALA A 171 -5.23 -3.97 -9.02
C ALA A 171 -4.46 -2.99 -9.94
N TRP A 172 -3.54 -3.45 -10.81
CA TRP A 172 -2.68 -2.60 -11.65
C TRP A 172 -3.39 -1.73 -12.70
N PRO A 173 -4.60 -2.08 -13.25
CA PRO A 173 -5.15 -1.38 -14.40
C PRO A 173 -5.49 0.09 -14.13
N SER A 174 -5.98 0.42 -12.94
CA SER A 174 -6.28 1.80 -12.54
C SER A 174 -5.00 2.66 -12.50
N THR A 175 -3.91 2.10 -11.97
CA THR A 175 -2.60 2.76 -11.96
C THR A 175 -2.06 2.95 -13.38
N ALA A 176 -2.24 1.95 -14.27
CA ALA A 176 -1.80 2.07 -15.67
C ALA A 176 -2.48 3.23 -16.40
N ARG A 177 -3.79 3.39 -16.23
CA ARG A 177 -4.53 4.53 -16.82
C ARG A 177 -4.08 5.87 -16.26
N LEU A 178 -3.90 5.96 -14.94
CA LEU A 178 -3.44 7.16 -14.26
C LEU A 178 -2.05 7.58 -14.76
N VAL A 179 -1.12 6.63 -14.80
CA VAL A 179 0.27 6.85 -15.24
C VAL A 179 0.32 7.21 -16.73
N ARG A 180 -0.49 6.55 -17.57
CA ARG A 180 -0.59 6.89 -18.98
C ARG A 180 -1.03 8.34 -19.19
N ALA A 181 -2.07 8.80 -18.51
CA ALA A 181 -2.56 10.17 -18.63
C ALA A 181 -1.49 11.19 -18.23
N GLN A 182 -0.78 10.93 -17.14
CA GLN A 182 0.32 11.79 -16.70
C GLN A 182 1.50 11.77 -17.67
N THR A 183 1.85 10.61 -18.20
CA THR A 183 2.93 10.45 -19.18
C THR A 183 2.65 11.27 -20.44
N LEU A 184 1.44 11.20 -21.00
CA LEU A 184 1.03 12.02 -22.15
C LEU A 184 1.16 13.52 -21.85
N THR A 185 0.78 13.95 -20.66
CA THR A 185 0.93 15.36 -20.23
C THR A 185 2.40 15.78 -20.15
N ILE A 186 3.29 14.89 -19.73
CA ILE A 186 4.73 15.18 -19.66
C ILE A 186 5.32 15.21 -21.07
N GLU A 187 4.97 14.26 -21.92
CA GLU A 187 5.52 14.15 -23.28
C GLU A 187 5.12 15.30 -24.22
N SER A 188 4.00 15.99 -23.94
CA SER A 188 3.61 17.21 -24.66
C SER A 188 4.40 18.45 -24.27
N ARG A 189 5.39 18.34 -23.37
CA ARG A 189 6.19 19.49 -22.92
C ARG A 189 7.34 19.82 -23.89
N PRO A 190 7.61 21.10 -24.17
CA PRO A 190 8.64 21.53 -25.13
C PRO A 190 10.07 21.01 -24.83
N TYR A 191 10.38 20.75 -23.56
CA TYR A 191 11.69 20.21 -23.20
C TYR A 191 11.90 18.76 -23.64
N ILE A 192 10.82 17.98 -23.80
CA ILE A 192 10.86 16.61 -24.34
C ILE A 192 11.18 16.66 -25.84
N GLU A 193 10.54 17.56 -26.59
CA GLU A 193 10.82 17.77 -28.01
C GLU A 193 12.30 18.17 -28.22
N ARG A 194 12.80 19.09 -27.39
CA ARG A 194 14.22 19.47 -27.42
C ARG A 194 15.13 18.29 -27.13
N ALA A 195 14.81 17.45 -26.13
CA ALA A 195 15.62 16.29 -25.82
C ALA A 195 15.68 15.29 -27.01
N ARG A 196 14.55 15.10 -27.70
CA ARG A 196 14.49 14.27 -28.93
C ARG A 196 15.28 14.88 -30.08
N ALA A 197 15.13 16.20 -30.30
CA ALA A 197 15.87 16.92 -31.35
C ALA A 197 17.40 16.88 -31.16
N LEU A 198 17.87 16.79 -29.92
CA LEU A 198 19.27 16.63 -29.55
C LEU A 198 19.76 15.17 -29.60
N GLY A 199 18.97 14.26 -30.16
CA GLY A 199 19.33 12.85 -30.31
C GLY A 199 19.03 11.96 -29.11
N GLY A 200 18.22 12.44 -28.16
CA GLY A 200 17.79 11.63 -27.01
C GLY A 200 16.94 10.44 -27.43
N GLY A 201 17.44 9.23 -27.28
CA GLY A 201 16.70 7.99 -27.56
C GLY A 201 15.60 7.70 -26.53
N HIS A 202 14.75 6.71 -26.81
CA HIS A 202 13.60 6.34 -25.98
C HIS A 202 13.94 6.13 -24.51
N LEU A 203 14.97 5.32 -24.20
CA LEU A 203 15.38 5.05 -22.82
C LEU A 203 15.88 6.31 -22.10
N HIS A 204 16.55 7.22 -22.82
CA HIS A 204 16.99 8.49 -22.24
C HIS A 204 15.78 9.38 -21.90
N VAL A 205 14.83 9.52 -22.80
CA VAL A 205 13.63 10.33 -22.59
C VAL A 205 12.80 9.75 -21.45
N VAL A 206 12.52 8.45 -21.46
CA VAL A 206 11.74 7.79 -20.41
C VAL A 206 12.45 7.87 -19.06
N GLY A 207 13.71 7.46 -18.98
CA GLY A 207 14.43 7.37 -17.69
C GLY A 207 14.79 8.71 -17.08
N LYS A 208 15.09 9.73 -17.91
CA LYS A 208 15.57 11.03 -17.41
C LYS A 208 14.49 12.10 -17.29
N HIS A 209 13.42 11.97 -18.04
CA HIS A 209 12.38 13.01 -18.09
C HIS A 209 10.98 12.50 -17.71
N VAL A 210 10.54 11.38 -18.30
CA VAL A 210 9.18 10.87 -18.09
C VAL A 210 9.05 10.25 -16.70
N LEU A 211 9.85 9.24 -16.37
CA LEU A 211 9.76 8.52 -15.11
C LEU A 211 9.91 9.44 -13.88
N PRO A 212 10.92 10.34 -13.81
CA PRO A 212 11.02 11.29 -12.71
C PRO A 212 9.82 12.26 -12.63
N GLY A 213 9.21 12.59 -13.77
CA GLY A 213 8.05 13.47 -13.83
C GLY A 213 6.74 12.78 -13.40
N VAL A 214 6.61 11.47 -13.61
CA VAL A 214 5.46 10.67 -13.20
C VAL A 214 5.57 10.21 -11.74
N LEU A 215 6.79 10.00 -11.25
CA LEU A 215 7.07 9.41 -9.93
C LEU A 215 6.33 10.10 -8.76
N PRO A 216 6.22 11.44 -8.67
CA PRO A 216 5.47 12.08 -7.60
C PRO A 216 3.99 11.65 -7.55
N LEU A 217 3.35 11.55 -8.72
CA LEU A 217 1.96 11.08 -8.82
C LEU A 217 1.84 9.61 -8.45
N VAL A 218 2.78 8.77 -8.90
CA VAL A 218 2.83 7.34 -8.56
C VAL A 218 2.95 7.15 -7.06
N LEU A 219 3.87 7.88 -6.40
CA LEU A 219 4.05 7.80 -4.95
C LEU A 219 2.79 8.23 -4.17
N ALA A 220 2.12 9.30 -4.59
CA ALA A 220 0.87 9.71 -3.97
C ALA A 220 -0.24 8.65 -4.18
N ASN A 221 -0.38 8.10 -5.40
CA ASN A 221 -1.35 7.05 -5.69
C ASN A 221 -1.07 5.75 -4.93
N THR A 222 0.21 5.40 -4.72
CA THR A 222 0.62 4.18 -4.00
C THR A 222 -0.01 4.09 -2.62
N THR A 223 -0.11 5.19 -1.89
CA THR A 223 -0.71 5.20 -0.55
C THR A 223 -2.19 4.85 -0.55
N LEU A 224 -2.93 5.25 -1.59
CA LEU A 224 -4.34 4.87 -1.77
C LEU A 224 -4.47 3.41 -2.18
N VAL A 225 -3.56 2.94 -3.05
CA VAL A 225 -3.53 1.54 -3.51
C VAL A 225 -3.23 0.59 -2.35
N VAL A 226 -2.31 0.95 -1.41
CA VAL A 226 -2.04 0.13 -0.21
C VAL A 226 -3.29 0.00 0.65
N GLY A 227 -4.03 1.08 0.89
CA GLY A 227 -5.28 1.02 1.65
C GLY A 227 -6.29 0.05 1.03
N ASN A 228 -6.47 0.12 -0.28
CA ASN A 228 -7.35 -0.80 -1.01
C ASN A 228 -6.84 -2.25 -0.99
N ALA A 229 -5.52 -2.46 -1.06
CA ALA A 229 -4.92 -3.79 -1.00
C ALA A 229 -5.10 -4.43 0.39
N VAL A 230 -5.00 -3.66 1.47
CA VAL A 230 -5.30 -4.15 2.83
C VAL A 230 -6.78 -4.56 2.98
N ILE A 231 -7.71 -3.79 2.39
CA ILE A 231 -9.14 -4.17 2.37
C ILE A 231 -9.34 -5.44 1.55
N ALA A 232 -8.68 -5.56 0.39
CA ALA A 232 -8.78 -6.75 -0.46
C ALA A 232 -8.21 -7.99 0.24
N ASP A 233 -7.06 -7.87 0.92
CA ASP A 233 -6.48 -8.93 1.76
C ASP A 233 -7.44 -9.38 2.84
N ALA A 234 -7.97 -8.43 3.62
CA ALA A 234 -8.93 -8.73 4.67
C ALA A 234 -10.20 -9.40 4.12
N THR A 235 -10.68 -8.98 2.95
CA THR A 235 -11.86 -9.58 2.30
C THR A 235 -11.58 -10.99 1.81
N LEU A 236 -10.44 -11.24 1.16
CA LEU A 236 -10.06 -12.59 0.70
C LEU A 236 -9.89 -13.54 1.88
N ALA A 237 -9.18 -13.10 2.93
CA ALA A 237 -9.00 -13.89 4.14
C ALA A 237 -10.34 -14.16 4.87
N PHE A 238 -11.23 -13.15 4.95
CA PHE A 238 -12.58 -13.30 5.49
C PHE A 238 -13.45 -14.30 4.72
N LEU A 239 -13.23 -14.45 3.41
CA LEU A 239 -13.90 -15.43 2.57
C LEU A 239 -13.22 -16.82 2.60
N GLY A 240 -12.23 -17.03 3.47
CA GLY A 240 -11.53 -18.31 3.62
C GLY A 240 -10.50 -18.59 2.52
N VAL A 241 -10.10 -17.58 1.73
CA VAL A 241 -9.14 -17.73 0.62
C VAL A 241 -7.71 -17.36 1.05
N GLY A 242 -7.53 -16.94 2.30
CA GLY A 242 -6.24 -16.58 2.88
C GLY A 242 -5.34 -17.79 3.17
N ASP A 243 -4.21 -17.53 3.81
CA ASP A 243 -3.34 -18.57 4.36
C ASP A 243 -3.93 -19.07 5.69
N PRO A 244 -4.31 -20.37 5.80
CA PRO A 244 -4.93 -20.89 7.02
C PRO A 244 -3.96 -20.93 8.22
N ASN A 245 -2.65 -20.86 7.98
CA ASN A 245 -1.62 -20.86 9.03
C ASN A 245 -1.19 -19.45 9.44
N ALA A 246 -1.65 -18.41 8.74
CA ALA A 246 -1.25 -17.04 9.01
C ALA A 246 -2.33 -16.29 9.79
N VAL A 247 -1.95 -15.70 10.92
CA VAL A 247 -2.83 -14.80 11.65
C VAL A 247 -2.85 -13.46 10.90
N SER A 248 -3.99 -13.13 10.29
CA SER A 248 -4.27 -11.83 9.68
C SER A 248 -5.58 -11.26 10.24
N TRP A 249 -5.81 -9.97 10.09
CA TRP A 249 -7.06 -9.36 10.56
C TRP A 249 -8.30 -9.94 9.87
N GLY A 250 -8.19 -10.26 8.57
CA GLY A 250 -9.28 -10.90 7.83
C GLY A 250 -9.58 -12.31 8.31
N ALA A 251 -8.54 -13.13 8.58
CA ALA A 251 -8.68 -14.47 9.13
C ALA A 251 -9.28 -14.45 10.56
N MET A 252 -8.94 -13.44 11.37
CA MET A 252 -9.58 -13.27 12.69
C MET A 252 -11.08 -13.02 12.56
N LEU A 253 -11.51 -12.18 11.61
CA LEU A 253 -12.93 -11.91 11.36
C LEU A 253 -13.66 -13.15 10.84
N GLU A 254 -13.04 -13.91 9.95
CA GLU A 254 -13.57 -15.17 9.42
C GLU A 254 -13.77 -16.20 10.54
N THR A 255 -12.74 -16.43 11.34
CA THR A 255 -12.78 -17.35 12.49
C THR A 255 -13.85 -16.93 13.50
N ALA A 256 -13.95 -15.63 13.82
CA ALA A 256 -14.96 -15.11 14.73
C ALA A 256 -16.39 -15.33 14.22
N LEU A 257 -16.63 -15.15 12.92
CA LEU A 257 -17.93 -15.38 12.30
C LEU A 257 -18.30 -16.85 12.31
N ASN A 258 -17.42 -17.74 11.85
CA ASN A 258 -17.66 -19.17 11.72
C ASN A 258 -17.87 -19.85 13.07
N ASN A 259 -17.23 -19.36 14.12
CA ASN A 259 -17.36 -19.88 15.47
C ASN A 259 -18.51 -19.23 16.28
N GLY A 260 -19.36 -18.45 15.61
CA GLY A 260 -20.57 -17.89 16.22
C GLY A 260 -20.29 -16.84 17.31
N ALA A 261 -19.17 -16.09 17.20
CA ALA A 261 -18.87 -15.00 18.15
C ALA A 261 -19.98 -13.94 18.15
N VAL A 262 -20.61 -13.68 17.00
CA VAL A 262 -21.74 -12.75 16.87
C VAL A 262 -22.95 -13.20 17.71
N THR A 263 -23.35 -14.46 17.55
CA THR A 263 -24.52 -15.03 18.24
C THR A 263 -24.32 -15.15 19.75
N ARG A 264 -23.07 -15.28 20.18
CA ARG A 264 -22.66 -15.32 21.59
C ARG A 264 -22.38 -13.95 22.19
N GLY A 265 -22.53 -12.85 21.41
CA GLY A 265 -22.28 -11.50 21.86
C GLY A 265 -20.79 -11.18 22.12
N ALA A 266 -19.88 -12.00 21.59
CA ALA A 266 -18.42 -11.85 21.77
C ALA A 266 -17.86 -10.78 20.81
N TRP A 267 -18.31 -9.53 20.97
CA TRP A 267 -17.93 -8.38 20.14
C TRP A 267 -16.40 -8.13 20.10
N TRP A 268 -15.70 -8.53 21.15
CA TRP A 268 -14.24 -8.36 21.25
C TRP A 268 -13.44 -9.21 20.24
N ASN A 269 -14.06 -10.21 19.62
CA ASN A 269 -13.43 -10.97 18.53
C ASN A 269 -13.57 -10.28 17.16
N LEU A 270 -14.48 -9.34 17.02
CA LEU A 270 -14.79 -8.66 15.75
C LEU A 270 -14.28 -7.24 15.72
N LEU A 271 -14.51 -6.45 16.79
CA LEU A 271 -14.16 -5.04 16.80
C LEU A 271 -12.65 -4.76 16.70
N PRO A 272 -11.75 -5.44 17.45
CA PRO A 272 -10.33 -5.12 17.38
C PRO A 272 -9.72 -5.31 15.99
N PRO A 273 -9.87 -6.45 15.28
CA PRO A 273 -9.34 -6.59 13.93
C PRO A 273 -10.05 -5.65 12.94
N GLY A 274 -11.35 -5.44 13.07
CA GLY A 274 -12.08 -4.50 12.23
C GLY A 274 -11.61 -3.06 12.40
N ILE A 275 -11.40 -2.60 13.63
CA ILE A 275 -10.85 -1.26 13.93
C ILE A 275 -9.42 -1.14 13.41
N ALA A 276 -8.60 -2.18 13.52
CA ALA A 276 -7.23 -2.18 13.02
C ALA A 276 -7.19 -1.98 11.49
N ILE A 277 -8.04 -2.67 10.74
CA ILE A 277 -8.19 -2.49 9.30
C ILE A 277 -8.59 -1.04 8.98
N VAL A 278 -9.66 -0.54 9.60
CA VAL A 278 -10.17 0.83 9.37
C VAL A 278 -9.09 1.86 9.69
N LEU A 279 -8.40 1.72 10.81
CA LEU A 279 -7.35 2.64 11.26
C LEU A 279 -6.20 2.69 10.24
N VAL A 280 -5.70 1.55 9.81
CA VAL A 280 -4.58 1.50 8.85
C VAL A 280 -4.99 2.06 7.49
N VAL A 281 -6.18 1.73 6.98
CA VAL A 281 -6.70 2.28 5.72
C VAL A 281 -6.89 3.79 5.82
N LEU A 282 -7.42 4.28 6.94
CA LEU A 282 -7.55 5.72 7.19
C LEU A 282 -6.18 6.40 7.23
N CYS A 283 -5.18 5.81 7.91
CA CYS A 283 -3.83 6.33 7.94
C CYS A 283 -3.22 6.46 6.54
N PHE A 284 -3.29 5.41 5.72
CA PHE A 284 -2.82 5.46 4.33
C PHE A 284 -3.55 6.52 3.52
N THR A 285 -4.86 6.64 3.68
CA THR A 285 -5.68 7.66 2.99
C THR A 285 -5.27 9.08 3.39
N LEU A 286 -5.07 9.34 4.67
CA LEU A 286 -4.64 10.65 5.19
C LEU A 286 -3.24 11.03 4.68
N VAL A 287 -2.31 10.08 4.72
CA VAL A 287 -0.94 10.26 4.18
C VAL A 287 -1.00 10.52 2.68
N GLY A 288 -1.81 9.75 1.94
CA GLY A 288 -1.98 9.90 0.50
C GLY A 288 -2.50 11.27 0.10
N ARG A 289 -3.55 11.73 0.73
CA ARG A 289 -4.10 13.09 0.50
C ARG A 289 -3.09 14.18 0.83
N GLY A 290 -2.31 13.98 1.90
CA GLY A 290 -1.23 14.89 2.26
C GLY A 290 -0.16 14.97 1.18
N LEU A 291 0.30 13.83 0.67
CA LEU A 291 1.27 13.76 -0.41
C LEU A 291 0.73 14.38 -1.71
N GLU A 292 -0.52 14.08 -2.06
CA GLU A 292 -1.16 14.64 -3.24
C GLU A 292 -1.21 16.18 -3.20
N THR A 293 -1.61 16.76 -2.06
CA THR A 293 -1.67 18.21 -1.86
C THR A 293 -0.29 18.87 -1.97
N VAL A 294 0.74 18.23 -1.45
CA VAL A 294 2.11 18.76 -1.47
C VAL A 294 2.73 18.63 -2.86
N LEU A 295 2.49 17.51 -3.55
CA LEU A 295 3.06 17.21 -4.86
C LEU A 295 2.31 17.89 -6.01
N ASN A 296 1.04 18.29 -5.80
CA ASN A 296 0.23 19.00 -6.81
C ASN A 296 -0.06 20.43 -6.37
N PRO A 297 0.79 21.43 -6.76
CA PRO A 297 0.62 22.82 -6.34
C PRO A 297 -0.70 23.47 -6.77
N ARG A 298 -1.40 22.91 -7.78
CA ARG A 298 -2.68 23.43 -8.27
C ARG A 298 -3.85 23.21 -7.31
N LEU A 299 -3.69 22.32 -6.31
CA LEU A 299 -4.68 22.06 -5.27
C LEU A 299 -4.54 23.01 -4.07
N LYS A 300 -3.53 23.87 -4.06
CA LYS A 300 -3.36 24.94 -3.05
C LYS A 300 -4.31 26.09 -3.40
N LYS A 301 -5.53 26.06 -2.85
CA LYS A 301 -6.40 27.22 -2.74
C LYS A 301 -6.18 27.89 -1.40
#